data_34c1ac4ea7f59245c080aea2e1e5de6d
#
_entry.id   34c1ac4ea7f59245c080aea2e1e5de6d
#
_cell.length_a   1.000
_cell.length_b   1.000
_cell.length_c   1.000
_cell.angle_alpha   90.00
_cell.angle_beta   90.00
_cell.angle_gamma   90.00
#
_symmetry.space_group_name_H-M   'P 1'
#
loop_
_entity.id
_entity.type
_entity.pdbx_description
1 polymer ?
#
loop_
_entity_poly.entity_id
_entity_poly.type
_entity_poly.pdbx_seq_one_letter_code
_entity_poly.pdbx_strand_id
1 'polypeptide(L)'
;MKRSILLQTGRPAVFAPFVAELERQGCTVTTVPDAADCIDCVQRQAPHLVVVDAPTQEQARQDVIGLMRVNALVHTAVVTAMAEEVFHDAMEGLGILASLPTEPGADDASRLVHLLNEIQA
;
A
#
# COMPACT_ATOMS: atom_id res chain seq x y z
N MET A 1 -14.03 -10.69 -9.28
CA MET A 1 -12.60 -11.00 -9.35
C MET A 1 -11.91 -10.52 -8.07
N LYS A 2 -11.11 -11.38 -7.44
CA LYS A 2 -10.39 -11.01 -6.23
C LYS A 2 -9.22 -10.08 -6.56
N ARG A 3 -9.06 -9.04 -5.76
CA ARG A 3 -7.88 -8.18 -5.83
C ARG A 3 -6.81 -8.69 -4.90
N SER A 4 -5.57 -8.67 -5.35
CA SER A 4 -4.43 -9.04 -4.52
C SER A 4 -3.75 -7.78 -4.00
N ILE A 5 -3.53 -7.76 -2.69
CA ILE A 5 -2.90 -6.64 -2.00
C ILE A 5 -1.69 -7.16 -1.26
N LEU A 6 -0.57 -6.47 -1.43
CA LEU A 6 0.68 -6.79 -0.74
C LEU A 6 0.92 -5.72 0.31
N LEU A 7 1.05 -6.13 1.56
CA LEU A 7 1.30 -5.23 2.69
C LEU A 7 2.75 -5.38 3.13
N GLN A 8 3.54 -4.32 2.97
CA GLN A 8 4.91 -4.26 3.44
C GLN A 8 4.92 -3.53 4.79
N THR A 9 5.18 -4.26 5.87
CA THR A 9 5.23 -3.67 7.21
C THR A 9 6.08 -4.50 8.18
N GLY A 10 6.79 -3.80 9.07
CA GLY A 10 7.42 -4.41 10.22
C GLY A 10 6.51 -4.49 11.44
N ARG A 11 5.24 -4.05 11.32
CA ARG A 11 4.28 -3.97 12.43
C ARG A 11 2.95 -4.66 12.06
N PRO A 12 2.95 -5.94 11.66
CA PRO A 12 1.73 -6.55 11.11
C PRO A 12 0.53 -6.52 12.06
N ALA A 13 0.75 -6.62 13.37
CA ALA A 13 -0.34 -6.61 14.35
C ALA A 13 -1.15 -5.31 14.32
N VAL A 14 -0.51 -4.19 14.02
CA VAL A 14 -1.17 -2.88 13.94
C VAL A 14 -2.21 -2.85 12.83
N PHE A 15 -1.99 -3.65 11.78
CA PHE A 15 -2.84 -3.66 10.59
C PHE A 15 -3.96 -4.70 10.65
N ALA A 16 -4.14 -5.41 11.77
CA ALA A 16 -5.13 -6.49 11.87
C ALA A 16 -6.55 -6.06 11.46
N PRO A 17 -7.12 -4.94 11.97
CA PRO A 17 -8.47 -4.54 11.55
C PRO A 17 -8.54 -4.10 10.08
N PHE A 18 -7.48 -3.48 9.58
CA PHE A 18 -7.36 -3.08 8.18
C PHE A 18 -7.36 -4.31 7.25
N VAL A 19 -6.54 -5.30 7.56
CA VAL A 19 -6.43 -6.54 6.78
C VAL A 19 -7.76 -7.32 6.83
N ALA A 20 -8.37 -7.41 8.02
CA ALA A 20 -9.64 -8.12 8.18
C ALA A 20 -10.72 -7.54 7.27
N GLU A 21 -10.81 -6.21 7.19
CA GLU A 21 -11.80 -5.57 6.33
C GLU A 21 -11.51 -5.78 4.85
N LEU A 22 -10.24 -5.71 4.44
CA LEU A 22 -9.87 -6.00 3.06
C LEU A 22 -10.28 -7.42 2.66
N GLU A 23 -10.01 -8.39 3.53
CA GLU A 23 -10.37 -9.79 3.29
C GLU A 23 -11.88 -9.99 3.27
N ARG A 24 -12.60 -9.31 4.15
CA ARG A 24 -14.06 -9.36 4.17
C ARG A 24 -14.64 -8.85 2.84
N GLN A 25 -14.00 -7.89 2.20
CA GLN A 25 -14.44 -7.35 0.91
C GLN A 25 -13.91 -8.13 -0.29
N GLY A 26 -13.31 -9.29 -0.05
CA GLY A 26 -12.90 -10.21 -1.12
C GLY A 26 -11.47 -10.03 -1.60
N CYS A 27 -10.66 -9.22 -0.90
CA CYS A 27 -9.26 -9.08 -1.27
C CYS A 27 -8.41 -10.21 -0.68
N THR A 28 -7.35 -10.58 -1.40
CA THR A 28 -6.32 -11.47 -0.87
C THR A 28 -5.17 -10.60 -0.40
N VAL A 29 -4.77 -10.72 0.87
CA VAL A 29 -3.70 -9.90 1.46
C VAL A 29 -2.52 -10.79 1.81
N THR A 30 -1.35 -10.43 1.30
CA THR A 30 -0.08 -11.06 1.66
C THR A 30 0.76 -10.01 2.39
N THR A 31 1.37 -10.39 3.51
CA THR A 31 2.18 -9.48 4.31
C THR A 31 3.65 -9.87 4.23
N VAL A 32 4.51 -8.89 3.99
CA VAL A 32 5.96 -9.06 3.95
C VAL A 32 6.64 -8.02 4.86
N PRO A 33 7.81 -8.33 5.44
CA PRO A 33 8.41 -7.46 6.46
C PRO A 33 9.20 -6.27 5.91
N ASP A 34 9.66 -6.32 4.66
CA ASP A 34 10.58 -5.30 4.15
C ASP A 34 10.49 -5.14 2.63
N ALA A 35 11.22 -4.15 2.11
CA ALA A 35 11.20 -3.80 0.69
C ALA A 35 11.78 -4.91 -0.19
N ALA A 36 12.80 -5.63 0.28
CA ALA A 36 13.43 -6.69 -0.51
C ALA A 36 12.43 -7.82 -0.79
N ASP A 37 11.72 -8.26 0.25
CA ASP A 37 10.69 -9.30 0.10
C ASP A 37 9.51 -8.79 -0.72
N CYS A 38 9.16 -7.52 -0.57
CA CYS A 38 8.11 -6.88 -1.34
C CYS A 38 8.42 -6.92 -2.85
N ILE A 39 9.62 -6.50 -3.23
CA ILE A 39 10.05 -6.50 -4.62
C ILE A 39 10.07 -7.92 -5.19
N ASP A 40 10.56 -8.89 -4.43
CA ASP A 40 10.57 -10.29 -4.83
C ASP A 40 9.15 -10.80 -5.13
N CYS A 41 8.18 -10.49 -4.27
CA CYS A 41 6.78 -10.85 -4.48
C CYS A 41 6.21 -10.18 -5.74
N VAL A 42 6.49 -8.90 -5.94
CA VAL A 42 6.00 -8.16 -7.12
C VAL A 42 6.56 -8.74 -8.40
N GLN A 43 7.83 -9.16 -8.40
CA GLN A 43 8.46 -9.77 -9.57
C GLN A 43 7.87 -11.14 -9.90
N ARG A 44 7.51 -11.92 -8.88
CA ARG A 44 6.95 -13.26 -9.09
C ARG A 44 5.49 -13.20 -9.53
N GLN A 45 4.71 -12.32 -8.91
CA GLN A 45 3.30 -12.14 -9.25
C GLN A 45 2.86 -10.76 -8.80
N ALA A 46 2.68 -9.85 -9.75
CA ALA A 46 2.33 -8.46 -9.48
C ALA A 46 0.96 -8.37 -8.79
N PRO A 47 0.88 -7.73 -7.61
CA PRO A 47 -0.39 -7.46 -6.96
C PRO A 47 -1.10 -6.28 -7.63
N HIS A 48 -2.37 -6.06 -7.28
CA HIS A 48 -3.09 -4.87 -7.73
C HIS A 48 -2.62 -3.63 -6.98
N LEU A 49 -2.23 -3.80 -5.72
CA LEU A 49 -1.84 -2.70 -4.84
C LEU A 49 -0.77 -3.16 -3.86
N VAL A 50 0.21 -2.29 -3.62
CA VAL A 50 1.18 -2.45 -2.52
C VAL A 50 0.93 -1.36 -1.50
N VAL A 51 0.76 -1.75 -0.24
CA VAL A 51 0.70 -0.82 0.89
C VAL A 51 2.09 -0.78 1.53
N VAL A 52 2.70 0.39 1.59
CA VAL A 52 4.05 0.58 2.10
C VAL A 52 4.00 1.23 3.47
N ASP A 53 4.43 0.50 4.51
CA ASP A 53 4.61 1.01 5.86
C ASP A 53 6.09 0.95 6.21
N ALA A 54 6.79 2.07 5.99
CA ALA A 54 8.22 2.18 6.24
C ALA A 54 8.49 2.96 7.53
N PRO A 55 9.66 2.77 8.16
CA PRO A 55 9.98 3.45 9.42
C PRO A 55 10.03 4.97 9.31
N THR A 56 10.41 5.50 8.14
CA THR A 56 10.53 6.94 7.91
C THR A 56 9.91 7.31 6.57
N GLN A 57 9.58 8.60 6.42
CA GLN A 57 9.04 9.12 5.17
C GLN A 57 10.03 8.96 4.02
N GLU A 58 11.31 9.19 4.27
CA GLU A 58 12.34 9.04 3.26
C GLU A 58 12.47 7.58 2.81
N GLN A 59 12.40 6.63 3.74
CA GLN A 59 12.43 5.22 3.38
C GLN A 59 11.21 4.83 2.56
N ALA A 60 10.02 5.32 2.93
CA ALA A 60 8.80 5.07 2.17
C ALA A 60 8.95 5.56 0.73
N ARG A 61 9.52 6.74 0.54
CA ARG A 61 9.75 7.30 -0.79
C ARG A 61 10.70 6.41 -1.61
N GLN A 62 11.80 5.97 -1.00
CA GLN A 62 12.76 5.08 -1.67
C GLN A 62 12.12 3.75 -2.05
N ASP A 63 11.30 3.20 -1.15
CA ASP A 63 10.60 1.94 -1.40
C ASP A 63 9.62 2.05 -2.57
N VAL A 64 8.87 3.15 -2.64
CA VAL A 64 7.95 3.40 -3.76
C VAL A 64 8.72 3.54 -5.08
N ILE A 65 9.82 4.27 -5.08
CA ILE A 65 10.67 4.43 -6.26
C ILE A 65 11.17 3.06 -6.74
N GLY A 66 11.64 2.23 -5.79
CA GLY A 66 12.10 0.88 -6.11
C GLY A 66 11.01 0.03 -6.75
N LEU A 67 9.80 0.11 -6.24
CA LEU A 67 8.64 -0.61 -6.81
C LEU A 67 8.32 -0.13 -8.22
N MET A 68 8.33 1.17 -8.45
CA MET A 68 8.06 1.76 -9.76
C MET A 68 9.06 1.29 -10.82
N ARG A 69 10.31 1.08 -10.43
CA ARG A 69 11.35 0.57 -11.32
C ARG A 69 11.13 -0.88 -11.71
N VAL A 70 10.51 -1.65 -10.81
CA VAL A 70 10.21 -3.06 -11.03
C VAL A 70 8.94 -3.21 -11.87
N ASN A 71 7.89 -2.49 -11.50
CA ASN A 71 6.61 -2.54 -12.22
C ASN A 71 5.81 -1.26 -11.95
N ALA A 72 5.82 -0.35 -12.90
CA ALA A 72 5.15 0.95 -12.78
C ALA A 72 3.62 0.86 -12.87
N LEU A 73 3.07 -0.31 -13.20
CA LEU A 73 1.62 -0.50 -13.31
C LEU A 73 0.96 -0.90 -11.99
N VAL A 74 1.76 -1.26 -10.98
CA VAL A 74 1.24 -1.60 -9.66
C VAL A 74 0.90 -0.32 -8.91
N HIS A 75 -0.31 -0.24 -8.36
CA HIS A 75 -0.70 0.90 -7.54
C HIS A 75 -0.07 0.83 -6.16
N THR A 76 0.18 1.99 -5.55
CA THR A 76 0.78 2.07 -4.23
C THR A 76 -0.05 2.95 -3.30
N ALA A 77 -0.05 2.58 -2.01
CA ALA A 77 -0.57 3.40 -0.93
C ALA A 77 0.51 3.45 0.14
N VAL A 78 0.66 4.60 0.79
CA VAL A 78 1.73 4.81 1.77
C VAL A 78 1.16 5.17 3.13
N VAL A 79 1.63 4.49 4.15
CA VAL A 79 1.28 4.77 5.55
C VAL A 79 2.13 5.95 6.02
N THR A 80 1.48 6.99 6.53
CA THR A 80 2.17 8.21 6.94
C THR A 80 1.42 8.95 8.05
N ALA A 81 2.17 9.62 8.92
CA ALA A 81 1.62 10.54 9.92
C ALA A 81 1.44 11.96 9.36
N MET A 82 1.91 12.22 8.14
CA MET A 82 1.81 13.55 7.53
C MET A 82 0.36 13.88 7.16
N ALA A 83 0.02 15.16 7.26
CA ALA A 83 -1.25 15.64 6.71
C ALA A 83 -1.27 15.38 5.19
N GLU A 84 -2.47 15.11 4.66
CA GLU A 84 -2.63 14.72 3.25
C GLU A 84 -1.99 15.72 2.28
N GLU A 85 -2.18 17.01 2.51
CA GLU A 85 -1.61 18.04 1.65
C GLU A 85 -0.08 18.04 1.64
N VAL A 86 0.52 17.89 2.83
CA VAL A 86 1.97 17.84 2.97
C VAL A 86 2.51 16.58 2.30
N PHE A 87 1.80 15.46 2.47
CA PHE A 87 2.18 14.20 1.86
C PHE A 87 2.16 14.29 0.32
N HIS A 88 1.11 14.87 -0.25
CA HIS A 88 1.00 15.04 -1.70
C HIS A 88 2.19 15.84 -2.25
N ASP A 89 2.56 16.93 -1.59
CA ASP A 89 3.71 17.73 -2.02
C ASP A 89 5.03 16.95 -1.94
N ALA A 90 5.21 16.20 -0.85
CA ALA A 90 6.44 15.43 -0.62
C ALA A 90 6.60 14.27 -1.60
N MET A 91 5.50 13.71 -2.07
CA MET A 91 5.48 12.52 -2.92
C MET A 91 5.02 12.81 -4.35
N GLU A 92 5.03 14.07 -4.74
CA GLU A 92 4.61 14.46 -6.09
C GLU A 92 5.43 13.73 -7.15
N GLY A 93 4.73 13.28 -8.19
CA GLY A 93 5.37 12.57 -9.31
C GLY A 93 5.51 11.07 -9.13
N LEU A 94 5.17 10.51 -7.95
CA LEU A 94 5.29 9.07 -7.70
C LEU A 94 4.01 8.28 -7.99
N GLY A 95 2.92 8.96 -8.33
CA GLY A 95 1.67 8.29 -8.70
C GLY A 95 1.04 7.48 -7.59
N ILE A 96 1.21 7.89 -6.34
CA ILE A 96 0.67 7.18 -5.18
C ILE A 96 -0.85 7.33 -5.15
N LEU A 97 -1.56 6.20 -5.02
CA LEU A 97 -3.02 6.16 -5.03
C LEU A 97 -3.62 6.84 -3.80
N ALA A 98 -3.07 6.58 -2.62
CA ALA A 98 -3.61 7.08 -1.37
C ALA A 98 -2.57 7.10 -0.26
N SER A 99 -2.80 7.95 0.74
CA SER A 99 -2.10 7.88 2.02
C SER A 99 -3.01 7.20 3.06
N LEU A 100 -2.40 6.54 4.02
CA LEU A 100 -3.09 5.85 5.10
C LEU A 100 -2.54 6.34 6.45
N PRO A 101 -3.38 6.41 7.49
CA PRO A 101 -2.88 6.76 8.83
C PRO A 101 -1.98 5.66 9.38
N THR A 102 -1.23 5.97 10.43
CA THR A 102 -0.25 5.04 11.02
C THR A 102 -0.87 3.82 11.69
N GLU A 103 -2.16 3.91 12.04
CA GLU A 103 -2.93 2.77 12.56
C GLU A 103 -4.22 2.66 11.76
N PRO A 104 -4.13 2.16 10.50
CA PRO A 104 -5.30 2.13 9.65
C PRO A 104 -6.34 1.13 10.14
N GLY A 105 -7.61 1.52 10.00
CA GLY A 105 -8.74 0.70 10.43
C GLY A 105 -9.58 0.23 9.26
N ALA A 106 -10.76 -0.30 9.60
CA ALA A 106 -11.71 -0.82 8.61
C ALA A 106 -12.17 0.25 7.62
N ASP A 107 -12.38 1.49 8.08
CA ASP A 107 -12.82 2.58 7.20
C ASP A 107 -11.77 2.91 6.15
N ASP A 108 -10.49 2.85 6.53
CA ASP A 108 -9.38 3.08 5.60
C ASP A 108 -9.32 1.98 4.54
N ALA A 109 -9.55 0.74 4.94
CA ALA A 109 -9.60 -0.39 4.02
C ALA A 109 -10.76 -0.23 3.02
N SER A 110 -11.94 0.14 3.49
CA SER A 110 -13.10 0.38 2.63
C SER A 110 -12.83 1.48 1.62
N ARG A 111 -12.24 2.58 2.06
CA ARG A 111 -11.88 3.70 1.19
C ARG A 111 -10.90 3.25 0.11
N LEU A 112 -9.93 2.44 0.48
CA LEU A 112 -8.92 1.95 -0.45
C LEU A 112 -9.53 1.03 -1.52
N VAL A 113 -10.43 0.13 -1.12
CA VAL A 113 -11.14 -0.74 -2.05
C VAL A 113 -11.99 0.10 -3.02
N HIS A 114 -12.66 1.14 -2.52
CA HIS A 114 -13.45 2.04 -3.33
C HIS A 114 -12.59 2.74 -4.39
N LEU A 115 -11.42 3.24 -4.00
CA LEU A 115 -10.49 3.88 -4.93
C LEU A 115 -10.00 2.91 -6.00
N LEU A 116 -9.67 1.67 -5.62
CA LEU A 116 -9.25 0.64 -6.57
C LEU A 116 -10.37 0.34 -7.58
N ASN A 117 -11.62 0.25 -7.11
CA ASN A 117 -12.75 -0.01 -7.97
C ASN A 117 -12.96 1.12 -8.99
N GLU A 118 -12.74 2.37 -8.60
CA GLU A 118 -12.88 3.51 -9.50
C GLU A 118 -11.85 3.48 -10.63
N ILE A 119 -10.61 3.13 -10.33
CA ILE A 119 -9.52 3.17 -11.32
C ILE A 119 -9.41 1.89 -12.15
N GLN A 120 -10.05 0.81 -11.72
CA GLN A 120 -9.99 -0.49 -12.42
C GLN A 120 -11.36 -0.92 -12.95
N ALA A 121 -12.29 -0.01 -12.94
CA ALA A 121 -13.65 -0.27 -13.44
C ALA A 121 -13.68 -0.40 -14.97
#